data_4e8449b767cf34d3af3bbd643324a662
#
_entry.id   4e8449b767cf34d3af3bbd643324a662
#
_cell.length_a   1.000
_cell.length_b   1.000
_cell.length_c   1.000
_cell.angle_alpha   90.00
_cell.angle_beta   90.00
_cell.angle_gamma   90.00
#
_symmetry.space_group_name_H-M   'P 1'
#
loop_
_entity.id
_entity.type
_entity.pdbx_description
1 polymer ?
#
loop_
_entity_poly.entity_id
_entity_poly.type
_entity_poly.pdbx_seq_one_letter_code
_entity_poly.pdbx_strand_id
1 'polypeptide(L)'
;MGSRGSPLALRQTEIVQERLSARGVETDLIKVKTSGDVFLDKPLHQLTGFGVFVAEIDERMLAGEIDLAVHSMKDLPTKRPDDLVISAVLKRDSPYDILLNRDGGREGIEGLREGAAVGTSSMRRGAQLRRVRPDLQILSLRGNLQTRLAKLDRGDFDAIVLAEAGLERMGLEMDYARLDAERFVPSANQGTIIVVARKGTAAEQHSRALDHAPTRTETMIERRILETVGGGCVVPMAVHACASGGSAREIGRAHV
;
A
#
# COMPACT_ATOMS: atom_id res chain seq x y z
N MET A 1 8.97 2.95 18.36
CA MET A 1 8.18 2.54 17.17
C MET A 1 8.98 2.78 15.90
N GLY A 2 9.12 1.78 15.04
CA GLY A 2 9.88 1.84 13.81
C GLY A 2 9.05 2.24 12.59
N SER A 3 9.62 3.05 11.72
CA SER A 3 9.01 3.46 10.44
C SER A 3 10.07 3.76 9.40
N ARG A 4 9.70 3.62 8.11
CA ARG A 4 10.50 4.16 7.00
C ARG A 4 10.50 5.69 7.04
N GLY A 5 11.51 6.30 6.43
CA GLY A 5 11.67 7.75 6.40
C GLY A 5 10.82 8.50 5.36
N SER A 6 9.99 7.81 4.55
CA SER A 6 9.16 8.50 3.55
C SER A 6 8.03 9.31 4.21
N PRO A 7 7.63 10.48 3.67
CA PRO A 7 6.57 11.30 4.27
C PRO A 7 5.27 10.52 4.55
N LEU A 8 4.84 9.67 3.61
CA LEU A 8 3.65 8.85 3.79
C LEU A 8 3.80 7.81 4.92
N ALA A 9 4.98 7.16 5.05
CA ALA A 9 5.23 6.20 6.12
C ALA A 9 5.26 6.90 7.49
N LEU A 10 5.86 8.08 7.57
CA LEU A 10 5.86 8.90 8.79
C LEU A 10 4.43 9.30 9.17
N ARG A 11 3.63 9.78 8.23
CA ARG A 11 2.22 10.12 8.49
C ARG A 11 1.41 8.93 8.99
N GLN A 12 1.60 7.74 8.44
CA GLN A 12 0.97 6.51 8.93
C GLN A 12 1.39 6.18 10.36
N THR A 13 2.66 6.41 10.68
CA THR A 13 3.17 6.18 12.04
C THR A 13 2.61 7.19 13.03
N GLU A 14 2.51 8.47 12.65
CA GLU A 14 1.86 9.51 13.44
C GLU A 14 0.40 9.15 13.77
N ILE A 15 -0.38 8.67 12.80
CA ILE A 15 -1.76 8.20 13.02
C ILE A 15 -1.81 7.11 14.10
N VAL A 16 -0.85 6.18 14.11
CA VAL A 16 -0.79 5.12 15.11
C VAL A 16 -0.35 5.69 16.46
N GLN A 17 0.63 6.59 16.50
CA GLN A 17 1.09 7.25 17.72
C GLN A 17 -0.03 8.05 18.38
N GLU A 18 -0.77 8.86 17.63
CA GLU A 18 -1.93 9.62 18.11
C GLU A 18 -2.97 8.70 18.77
N ARG A 19 -3.26 7.55 18.15
CA ARG A 19 -4.23 6.58 18.68
C ARG A 19 -3.74 5.82 19.91
N LEU A 20 -2.44 5.55 20.03
CA LEU A 20 -1.83 4.94 21.21
C LEU A 20 -1.75 5.93 22.36
N SER A 21 -1.32 7.19 22.10
CA SER A 21 -1.25 8.26 23.10
C SER A 21 -2.64 8.56 23.69
N ALA A 22 -3.70 8.57 22.87
CA ALA A 22 -5.08 8.68 23.35
C ALA A 22 -5.51 7.54 24.31
N ARG A 23 -4.70 6.48 24.43
CA ARG A 23 -4.88 5.35 25.36
C ARG A 23 -3.80 5.31 26.46
N GLY A 24 -3.03 6.42 26.61
CA GLY A 24 -1.99 6.52 27.61
C GLY A 24 -0.71 5.75 27.29
N VAL A 25 -0.49 5.38 26.01
CA VAL A 25 0.73 4.69 25.56
C VAL A 25 1.58 5.65 24.74
N GLU A 26 2.64 6.17 25.35
CA GLU A 26 3.60 7.03 24.68
C GLU A 26 4.62 6.21 23.88
N THR A 27 5.04 6.74 22.73
CA THR A 27 5.95 6.05 21.82
C THR A 27 6.93 7.01 21.17
N ASP A 28 8.21 6.59 21.08
CA ASP A 28 9.26 7.30 20.36
C ASP A 28 9.37 6.76 18.93
N LEU A 29 9.58 7.66 17.96
CA LEU A 29 9.76 7.32 16.56
C LEU A 29 11.23 7.00 16.24
N ILE A 30 11.47 5.83 15.68
CA ILE A 30 12.77 5.41 15.13
C ILE A 30 12.66 5.32 13.61
N LYS A 31 13.33 6.24 12.89
CA LYS A 31 13.39 6.20 11.43
C LYS A 31 14.42 5.16 10.97
N VAL A 32 14.00 4.21 10.15
CA VAL A 32 14.84 3.17 9.59
C VAL A 32 15.01 3.42 8.09
N LYS A 33 16.26 3.47 7.62
CA LYS A 33 16.57 3.47 6.19
C LYS A 33 16.46 2.04 5.68
N THR A 34 15.72 1.82 4.62
CA THR A 34 15.58 0.50 4.01
C THR A 34 16.28 0.45 2.66
N SER A 35 16.71 -0.73 2.24
CA SER A 35 17.35 -0.95 0.94
C SER A 35 16.46 -0.50 -0.21
N GLY A 36 15.14 -0.62 -0.07
CA GLY A 36 14.18 -0.13 -1.05
C GLY A 36 14.13 1.39 -1.20
N ASP A 37 14.59 2.15 -0.18
CA ASP A 37 14.69 3.60 -0.24
C ASP A 37 15.97 4.07 -0.95
N VAL A 38 16.99 3.20 -1.03
CA VAL A 38 18.31 3.49 -1.63
C VAL A 38 18.34 3.16 -3.13
N PHE A 39 17.73 2.05 -3.54
CA PHE A 39 17.79 1.57 -4.92
C PHE A 39 16.60 2.02 -5.77
N LEU A 40 16.45 3.34 -5.97
CA LEU A 40 15.37 3.92 -6.77
C LEU A 40 15.50 3.62 -8.28
N ASP A 41 16.69 3.31 -8.78
CA ASP A 41 16.99 3.14 -10.20
C ASP A 41 16.79 1.71 -10.73
N LYS A 42 16.69 0.71 -9.86
CA LYS A 42 16.51 -0.69 -10.28
C LYS A 42 15.02 -1.10 -10.25
N PRO A 43 14.51 -1.82 -11.27
CA PRO A 43 13.14 -2.34 -11.25
C PRO A 43 12.88 -3.20 -10.01
N LEU A 44 11.70 -3.07 -9.36
CA LEU A 44 11.34 -3.80 -8.13
C LEU A 44 11.50 -5.32 -8.27
N HIS A 45 11.22 -5.86 -9.45
CA HIS A 45 11.38 -7.29 -9.73
C HIS A 45 12.85 -7.76 -9.85
N GLN A 46 13.80 -6.82 -9.97
CA GLN A 46 15.24 -7.11 -10.00
C GLN A 46 15.92 -6.92 -8.63
N LEU A 47 15.22 -6.34 -7.67
CA LEU A 47 15.67 -6.30 -6.29
C LEU A 47 15.42 -7.70 -5.71
N THR A 48 16.47 -8.52 -5.68
CA THR A 48 16.44 -9.87 -5.13
C THR A 48 16.14 -9.82 -3.64
N GLY A 49 14.90 -10.13 -3.28
CA GLY A 49 14.47 -10.25 -1.88
C GLY A 49 13.02 -9.82 -1.68
N PHE A 50 12.18 -10.72 -1.20
CA PHE A 50 10.86 -10.39 -0.67
C PHE A 50 11.05 -9.47 0.54
N GLY A 51 10.40 -8.31 0.57
CA GLY A 51 10.38 -7.45 1.75
C GLY A 51 11.48 -6.40 1.83
N VAL A 52 12.07 -5.97 0.71
CA VAL A 52 13.14 -4.94 0.62
C VAL A 52 12.82 -3.65 1.40
N PHE A 53 11.56 -3.41 1.75
CA PHE A 53 11.10 -2.27 2.55
C PHE A 53 10.82 -2.62 4.01
N VAL A 54 10.94 -3.88 4.40
CA VAL A 54 10.49 -4.38 5.70
C VAL A 54 11.61 -5.11 6.45
N ALA A 55 12.55 -5.75 5.74
CA ALA A 55 13.55 -6.63 6.31
C ALA A 55 14.40 -5.96 7.41
N GLU A 56 14.90 -4.76 7.17
CA GLU A 56 15.75 -4.04 8.13
C GLU A 56 14.95 -3.60 9.38
N ILE A 57 13.65 -3.34 9.23
CA ILE A 57 12.77 -3.05 10.38
C ILE A 57 12.53 -4.35 11.17
N ASP A 58 12.27 -5.46 10.48
CA ASP A 58 12.05 -6.78 11.10
C ASP A 58 13.27 -7.25 11.89
N GLU A 59 14.50 -7.10 11.33
CA GLU A 59 15.74 -7.42 12.00
C GLU A 59 15.91 -6.64 13.31
N ARG A 60 15.65 -5.31 13.28
CA ARG A 60 15.73 -4.47 14.47
C ARG A 60 14.63 -4.77 15.49
N MET A 61 13.44 -5.20 15.03
CA MET A 61 12.39 -5.70 15.92
C MET A 61 12.81 -6.97 16.63
N LEU A 62 13.39 -7.94 15.90
CA LEU A 62 13.89 -9.19 16.47
C LEU A 62 15.05 -8.96 17.45
N ALA A 63 15.92 -7.99 17.17
CA ALA A 63 17.00 -7.57 18.06
C ALA A 63 16.52 -6.83 19.32
N GLY A 64 15.23 -6.48 19.41
CA GLY A 64 14.68 -5.74 20.54
C GLY A 64 14.90 -4.23 20.53
N GLU A 65 15.41 -3.68 19.44
CA GLU A 65 15.65 -2.24 19.29
C GLU A 65 14.34 -1.47 18.96
N ILE A 66 13.36 -2.16 18.38
CA ILE A 66 12.05 -1.62 18.00
C ILE A 66 10.97 -2.53 18.57
N ASP A 67 9.98 -1.95 19.27
CA ASP A 67 8.88 -2.70 19.87
C ASP A 67 7.70 -2.85 18.92
N LEU A 68 7.39 -1.79 18.16
CA LEU A 68 6.29 -1.74 17.19
C LEU A 68 6.81 -1.22 15.85
N ALA A 69 6.28 -1.74 14.74
CA ALA A 69 6.50 -1.20 13.42
C ALA A 69 5.17 -0.90 12.70
N VAL A 70 5.14 0.18 11.94
CA VAL A 70 3.95 0.60 11.17
C VAL A 70 4.22 0.43 9.68
N HIS A 71 3.28 -0.23 8.98
CA HIS A 71 3.39 -0.48 7.55
C HIS A 71 2.05 -0.29 6.83
N SER A 72 2.13 0.04 5.54
CA SER A 72 1.03 -0.24 4.63
C SER A 72 0.92 -1.75 4.43
N MET A 73 -0.22 -2.35 4.70
CA MET A 73 -0.36 -3.82 4.70
C MET A 73 -0.06 -4.44 3.31
N LYS A 74 -0.35 -3.74 2.23
CA LYS A 74 -0.06 -4.20 0.86
C LYS A 74 1.43 -4.39 0.56
N ASP A 75 2.31 -3.72 1.33
CA ASP A 75 3.76 -3.77 1.16
C ASP A 75 4.39 -4.85 2.06
N LEU A 76 3.59 -5.48 2.95
CA LEU A 76 4.05 -6.49 3.88
C LEU A 76 4.13 -7.87 3.20
N PRO A 77 5.29 -8.54 3.19
CA PRO A 77 5.43 -9.89 2.66
C PRO A 77 4.46 -10.88 3.34
N THR A 78 4.00 -11.87 2.59
CA THR A 78 3.14 -12.93 3.12
C THR A 78 3.89 -13.85 4.09
N LYS A 79 5.17 -14.11 3.82
CA LYS A 79 6.05 -14.89 4.70
C LYS A 79 6.95 -13.95 5.48
N ARG A 80 6.94 -14.11 6.80
CA ARG A 80 7.75 -13.33 7.76
C ARG A 80 8.19 -14.23 8.92
N PRO A 81 9.16 -13.80 9.75
CA PRO A 81 9.49 -14.50 10.98
C PRO A 81 8.27 -14.72 11.88
N ASP A 82 8.12 -15.92 12.43
CA ASP A 82 6.94 -16.30 13.24
C ASP A 82 6.84 -15.52 14.57
N ASP A 83 7.96 -14.93 15.01
CA ASP A 83 8.02 -14.09 16.21
C ASP A 83 7.44 -12.67 15.97
N LEU A 84 7.19 -12.29 14.72
CA LEU A 84 6.62 -10.99 14.35
C LEU A 84 5.17 -11.16 13.90
N VAL A 85 4.24 -10.58 14.66
CA VAL A 85 2.80 -10.71 14.43
C VAL A 85 2.18 -9.38 14.03
N ILE A 86 1.13 -9.43 13.19
CA ILE A 86 0.26 -8.28 12.93
C ILE A 86 -0.63 -8.11 14.17
N SER A 87 -0.20 -7.24 15.07
CA SER A 87 -0.90 -7.00 16.34
C SER A 87 -2.17 -6.16 16.16
N ALA A 88 -2.18 -5.23 15.22
CA ALA A 88 -3.37 -4.46 14.88
C ALA A 88 -3.49 -4.22 13.36
N VAL A 89 -4.73 -4.26 12.89
CA VAL A 89 -5.16 -3.81 11.56
C VAL A 89 -6.09 -2.64 11.77
N LEU A 90 -5.72 -1.44 11.35
CA LEU A 90 -6.55 -0.25 11.53
C LEU A 90 -7.77 -0.30 10.59
N LYS A 91 -8.80 0.50 10.91
CA LYS A 91 -9.93 0.69 9.99
C LYS A 91 -9.39 1.08 8.61
N ARG A 92 -9.86 0.40 7.59
CA ARG A 92 -9.44 0.59 6.19
C ARG A 92 -9.83 1.98 5.70
N ASP A 93 -8.87 2.70 5.14
CA ASP A 93 -9.11 3.90 4.33
C ASP A 93 -9.54 3.45 2.92
N SER A 94 -9.64 4.37 1.97
CA SER A 94 -10.03 4.01 0.61
C SER A 94 -9.17 2.89 0.01
N PRO A 95 -9.77 1.80 -0.48
CA PRO A 95 -9.03 0.74 -1.17
C PRO A 95 -8.78 1.07 -2.65
N TYR A 96 -9.41 2.11 -3.20
CA TYR A 96 -9.44 2.38 -4.63
C TYR A 96 -8.12 2.87 -5.20
N ASP A 97 -7.90 2.55 -6.47
CA ASP A 97 -6.96 3.27 -7.32
C ASP A 97 -7.64 4.51 -7.90
N ILE A 98 -6.84 5.52 -8.17
CA ILE A 98 -7.28 6.77 -8.79
C ILE A 98 -6.41 7.10 -9.99
N LEU A 99 -7.01 7.75 -10.98
CA LEU A 99 -6.32 8.35 -12.10
C LEU A 99 -6.24 9.86 -11.90
N LEU A 100 -5.03 10.40 -11.86
CA LEU A 100 -4.80 11.84 -11.89
C LEU A 100 -4.38 12.23 -13.31
N ASN A 101 -5.15 13.10 -13.93
CA ASN A 101 -4.83 13.70 -15.22
C ASN A 101 -3.99 14.96 -15.01
N ARG A 102 -2.99 15.18 -15.86
CA ARG A 102 -2.14 16.38 -15.80
C ARG A 102 -2.97 17.67 -15.89
N ASP A 103 -4.01 17.65 -16.68
CA ASP A 103 -4.84 18.82 -16.95
C ASP A 103 -5.95 19.01 -15.87
N GLY A 104 -5.91 18.26 -14.77
CA GLY A 104 -6.86 18.35 -13.66
C GLY A 104 -8.26 17.81 -13.98
N GLY A 105 -8.44 17.11 -15.11
CA GLY A 105 -9.70 16.50 -15.49
C GLY A 105 -10.08 15.32 -14.58
N ARG A 106 -11.39 15.14 -14.38
CA ARG A 106 -11.97 13.99 -13.64
C ARG A 106 -12.41 12.85 -14.54
N GLU A 107 -12.03 12.91 -15.81
CA GLU A 107 -12.29 11.83 -16.74
C GLU A 107 -11.49 10.59 -16.37
N GLY A 108 -12.16 9.44 -16.46
CA GLY A 108 -11.55 8.15 -16.21
C GLY A 108 -10.60 7.71 -17.33
N ILE A 109 -10.24 6.43 -17.32
CA ILE A 109 -9.33 5.82 -18.30
C ILE A 109 -9.86 6.01 -19.74
N GLU A 110 -11.17 5.97 -19.91
CA GLU A 110 -11.85 6.14 -21.20
C GLU A 110 -11.69 7.55 -21.80
N GLY A 111 -11.55 8.59 -20.95
CA GLY A 111 -11.38 9.97 -21.37
C GLY A 111 -9.96 10.34 -21.79
N LEU A 112 -8.98 9.47 -21.58
CA LEU A 112 -7.60 9.72 -22.01
C LEU A 112 -7.49 9.77 -23.55
N ARG A 113 -6.69 10.70 -24.08
CA ARG A 113 -6.38 10.74 -25.52
C ARG A 113 -5.77 9.43 -26.01
N GLU A 114 -5.89 9.15 -27.29
CA GLU A 114 -5.23 7.99 -27.91
C GLU A 114 -3.70 8.07 -27.74
N GLY A 115 -3.09 6.95 -27.37
CA GLY A 115 -1.65 6.85 -27.15
C GLY A 115 -1.14 7.62 -25.90
N ALA A 116 -2.03 8.02 -24.97
CA ALA A 116 -1.62 8.77 -23.79
C ALA A 116 -0.56 8.02 -22.95
N ALA A 117 0.41 8.78 -22.43
CA ALA A 117 1.46 8.28 -21.54
C ALA A 117 0.93 8.19 -20.10
N VAL A 118 0.75 6.97 -19.57
CA VAL A 118 0.25 6.75 -18.21
C VAL A 118 1.34 6.19 -17.31
N GLY A 119 1.64 6.92 -16.24
CA GLY A 119 2.70 6.60 -15.29
C GLY A 119 2.26 5.57 -14.25
N THR A 120 2.86 4.38 -14.25
CA THR A 120 2.77 3.39 -13.16
C THR A 120 3.92 2.38 -13.24
N SER A 121 4.49 2.00 -12.08
CA SER A 121 5.43 0.86 -11.98
C SER A 121 4.75 -0.40 -11.44
N SER A 122 3.46 -0.37 -11.19
CA SER A 122 2.69 -1.54 -10.75
C SER A 122 2.33 -2.40 -11.94
N MET A 123 2.82 -3.64 -11.97
CA MET A 123 2.47 -4.63 -13.00
C MET A 123 0.95 -4.86 -13.05
N ARG A 124 0.30 -4.95 -11.89
CA ARG A 124 -1.15 -5.07 -11.76
C ARG A 124 -1.89 -3.92 -12.46
N ARG A 125 -1.50 -2.66 -12.17
CA ARG A 125 -2.13 -1.49 -12.79
C ARG A 125 -1.89 -1.44 -14.28
N GLY A 126 -0.65 -1.69 -14.70
CA GLY A 126 -0.29 -1.71 -16.12
C GLY A 126 -1.07 -2.76 -16.91
N ALA A 127 -1.23 -3.98 -16.37
CA ALA A 127 -2.01 -5.04 -17.01
C ALA A 127 -3.50 -4.64 -17.14
N GLN A 128 -4.09 -4.07 -16.09
CA GLN A 128 -5.50 -3.63 -16.13
C GLN A 128 -5.72 -2.45 -17.08
N LEU A 129 -4.79 -1.48 -17.14
CA LEU A 129 -4.84 -0.38 -18.11
C LEU A 129 -4.81 -0.90 -19.53
N ARG A 130 -3.84 -1.76 -19.89
CA ARG A 130 -3.72 -2.35 -21.24
C ARG A 130 -4.95 -3.16 -21.65
N ARG A 131 -5.60 -3.82 -20.70
CA ARG A 131 -6.83 -4.56 -20.96
C ARG A 131 -8.01 -3.66 -21.37
N VAL A 132 -8.11 -2.47 -20.77
CA VAL A 132 -9.20 -1.51 -21.05
C VAL A 132 -8.85 -0.63 -22.24
N ARG A 133 -7.61 -0.19 -22.34
CA ARG A 133 -7.08 0.73 -23.35
C ARG A 133 -5.70 0.24 -23.82
N PRO A 134 -5.66 -0.68 -24.80
CA PRO A 134 -4.41 -1.25 -25.33
C PRO A 134 -3.52 -0.23 -26.04
N ASP A 135 -4.06 0.89 -26.44
CA ASP A 135 -3.35 2.00 -27.09
C ASP A 135 -2.46 2.81 -26.13
N LEU A 136 -2.72 2.75 -24.81
CA LEU A 136 -1.98 3.55 -23.83
C LEU A 136 -0.50 3.17 -23.71
N GLN A 137 0.35 4.16 -23.59
CA GLN A 137 1.77 3.99 -23.31
C GLN A 137 1.98 3.90 -21.78
N ILE A 138 2.19 2.69 -21.27
CA ILE A 138 2.42 2.48 -19.83
C ILE A 138 3.91 2.69 -19.53
N LEU A 139 4.22 3.78 -18.84
CA LEU A 139 5.57 4.18 -18.51
C LEU A 139 5.87 3.99 -17.01
N SER A 140 7.14 3.69 -16.68
CA SER A 140 7.56 3.47 -15.29
C SER A 140 7.53 4.77 -14.49
N LEU A 141 6.78 4.78 -13.37
CA LEU A 141 6.66 5.90 -12.44
C LEU A 141 7.17 5.47 -11.06
N ARG A 142 8.30 6.05 -10.63
CA ARG A 142 8.94 5.78 -9.35
C ARG A 142 9.12 7.04 -8.51
N GLY A 143 9.41 6.83 -7.22
CA GLY A 143 9.56 7.85 -6.21
C GLY A 143 8.45 7.78 -5.15
N ASN A 144 8.53 8.62 -4.14
CA ASN A 144 7.46 8.84 -3.17
C ASN A 144 6.28 9.60 -3.83
N LEU A 145 5.21 9.84 -3.07
CA LEU A 145 4.01 10.50 -3.58
C LEU A 145 4.32 11.86 -4.19
N GLN A 146 5.07 12.71 -3.47
CA GLN A 146 5.44 14.06 -3.92
C GLN A 146 6.25 14.03 -5.20
N THR A 147 7.22 13.11 -5.30
CA THR A 147 8.03 12.93 -6.52
C THR A 147 7.17 12.53 -7.72
N ARG A 148 6.15 11.68 -7.51
CA ARG A 148 5.26 11.24 -8.59
C ARG A 148 4.35 12.37 -9.06
N LEU A 149 3.82 13.16 -8.13
CA LEU A 149 3.02 14.34 -8.46
C LEU A 149 3.85 15.36 -9.23
N ALA A 150 5.06 15.69 -8.76
CA ALA A 150 5.96 16.59 -9.44
C ALA A 150 6.32 16.14 -10.87
N LYS A 151 6.40 14.83 -11.13
CA LYS A 151 6.60 14.28 -12.47
C LYS A 151 5.37 14.47 -13.37
N LEU A 152 4.16 14.33 -12.81
CA LEU A 152 2.92 14.64 -13.53
C LEU A 152 2.85 16.12 -13.90
N ASP A 153 3.07 17.00 -12.92
CA ASP A 153 3.03 18.46 -13.10
C ASP A 153 4.04 18.95 -14.16
N ARG A 154 5.23 18.32 -14.19
CA ARG A 154 6.28 18.61 -15.18
C ARG A 154 5.93 18.13 -16.60
N GLY A 155 4.92 17.28 -16.75
CA GLY A 155 4.49 16.76 -18.04
C GLY A 155 5.23 15.49 -18.50
N ASP A 156 5.91 14.77 -17.59
CA ASP A 156 6.54 13.48 -17.93
C ASP A 156 5.48 12.43 -18.30
N PHE A 157 4.22 12.64 -17.91
CA PHE A 157 3.06 11.78 -18.14
C PHE A 157 1.82 12.62 -18.44
N ASP A 158 0.87 12.07 -19.20
CA ASP A 158 -0.46 12.64 -19.39
C ASP A 158 -1.35 12.37 -18.18
N ALA A 159 -1.15 11.19 -17.56
CA ALA A 159 -1.83 10.78 -16.33
C ALA A 159 -0.97 9.83 -15.49
N ILE A 160 -1.28 9.72 -14.20
CA ILE A 160 -0.66 8.73 -13.31
C ILE A 160 -1.72 7.97 -12.50
N VAL A 161 -1.42 6.72 -12.13
CA VAL A 161 -2.30 5.93 -11.26
C VAL A 161 -1.71 5.80 -9.87
N LEU A 162 -2.46 6.25 -8.87
CA LEU A 162 -2.08 6.21 -7.45
C LEU A 162 -3.12 5.44 -6.63
N ALA A 163 -2.81 5.17 -5.35
CA ALA A 163 -3.80 4.71 -4.37
C ALA A 163 -4.43 5.92 -3.68
N GLU A 164 -5.75 6.01 -3.64
CA GLU A 164 -6.50 7.12 -3.05
C GLU A 164 -6.10 7.38 -1.59
N ALA A 165 -5.99 6.31 -0.78
CA ALA A 165 -5.55 6.41 0.61
C ALA A 165 -4.21 7.13 0.81
N GLY A 166 -3.34 7.18 -0.21
CA GLY A 166 -2.09 7.92 -0.15
C GLY A 166 -2.31 9.44 -0.12
N LEU A 167 -3.24 9.94 -0.95
CA LEU A 167 -3.61 11.35 -0.98
C LEU A 167 -4.37 11.74 0.30
N GLU A 168 -5.37 10.92 0.69
CA GLU A 168 -6.17 11.15 1.89
C GLU A 168 -5.28 11.30 3.15
N ARG A 169 -4.34 10.39 3.35
CA ARG A 169 -3.43 10.41 4.51
C ARG A 169 -2.50 11.64 4.53
N MET A 170 -2.13 12.13 3.35
CA MET A 170 -1.29 13.32 3.21
C MET A 170 -2.10 14.62 3.20
N GLY A 171 -3.44 14.56 3.30
CA GLY A 171 -4.32 15.72 3.24
C GLY A 171 -4.22 16.49 1.91
N LEU A 172 -3.97 15.78 0.81
CA LEU A 172 -3.86 16.39 -0.51
C LEU A 172 -5.22 16.41 -1.20
N GLU A 173 -5.75 17.60 -1.39
CA GLU A 173 -6.97 17.84 -2.17
C GLU A 173 -6.61 18.05 -3.64
N MET A 174 -7.03 17.13 -4.49
CA MET A 174 -6.74 17.13 -5.93
C MET A 174 -7.96 16.60 -6.69
N ASP A 175 -8.13 17.06 -7.92
CA ASP A 175 -9.11 16.47 -8.83
C ASP A 175 -8.56 15.17 -9.41
N TYR A 176 -9.35 14.11 -9.33
CA TYR A 176 -9.01 12.79 -9.87
C TYR A 176 -10.26 11.99 -10.25
N ALA A 177 -10.09 11.01 -11.10
CA ALA A 177 -11.09 9.98 -11.34
C ALA A 177 -10.83 8.77 -10.44
N ARG A 178 -11.80 8.40 -9.58
CA ARG A 178 -11.76 7.14 -8.84
C ARG A 178 -12.04 5.98 -9.80
N LEU A 179 -11.19 4.96 -9.78
CA LEU A 179 -11.35 3.77 -10.61
C LEU A 179 -12.23 2.75 -9.90
N ASP A 180 -13.30 2.33 -10.56
CA ASP A 180 -14.25 1.36 -10.01
C ASP A 180 -13.58 0.01 -9.71
N ALA A 181 -13.69 -0.47 -8.49
CA ALA A 181 -13.07 -1.71 -8.03
C ALA A 181 -13.56 -2.96 -8.76
N GLU A 182 -14.75 -2.97 -9.36
CA GLU A 182 -15.23 -4.09 -10.15
C GLU A 182 -14.54 -4.18 -11.50
N ARG A 183 -14.15 -3.06 -12.07
CA ARG A 183 -13.48 -2.97 -13.38
C ARG A 183 -11.96 -2.86 -13.25
N PHE A 184 -11.48 -2.16 -12.22
CA PHE A 184 -10.07 -1.93 -11.92
C PHE A 184 -9.77 -2.38 -10.49
N VAL A 185 -9.60 -3.69 -10.31
CA VAL A 185 -9.49 -4.32 -8.99
C VAL A 185 -8.24 -3.83 -8.26
N PRO A 186 -8.36 -3.38 -6.98
CA PRO A 186 -7.24 -2.90 -6.19
C PRO A 186 -6.17 -3.96 -5.90
N SER A 187 -5.03 -3.52 -5.40
CA SER A 187 -4.06 -4.43 -4.79
C SER A 187 -4.64 -5.00 -3.49
N ALA A 188 -4.39 -6.27 -3.23
CA ALA A 188 -4.71 -6.84 -1.93
C ALA A 188 -4.18 -5.95 -0.80
N ASN A 189 -5.00 -5.77 0.23
CA ASN A 189 -4.72 -4.98 1.44
C ASN A 189 -4.49 -3.47 1.18
N GLN A 190 -4.81 -2.94 0.00
CA GLN A 190 -4.69 -1.53 -0.28
C GLN A 190 -5.61 -0.72 0.65
N GLY A 191 -5.15 0.44 1.11
CA GLY A 191 -5.86 1.32 2.05
C GLY A 191 -5.67 0.95 3.52
N THR A 192 -4.94 -0.10 3.86
CA THR A 192 -4.84 -0.60 5.24
C THR A 192 -3.49 -0.29 5.87
N ILE A 193 -3.53 0.33 7.07
CA ILE A 193 -2.37 0.49 7.96
C ILE A 193 -2.38 -0.67 8.95
N ILE A 194 -1.22 -1.23 9.21
CA ILE A 194 -1.02 -2.27 10.22
C ILE A 194 0.06 -1.89 11.22
N VAL A 195 -0.06 -2.46 12.40
CA VAL A 195 0.98 -2.45 13.43
C VAL A 195 1.50 -3.88 13.58
N VAL A 196 2.81 -4.00 13.57
CA VAL A 196 3.53 -5.24 13.81
C VAL A 196 4.22 -5.15 15.16
N ALA A 197 4.23 -6.24 15.92
CA ALA A 197 4.90 -6.37 17.21
C ALA A 197 5.61 -7.72 17.33
N ARG A 198 6.55 -7.84 18.28
CA ARG A 198 7.02 -9.16 18.71
C ARG A 198 5.92 -9.85 19.51
N LYS A 199 5.74 -11.13 19.23
CA LYS A 199 4.76 -12.00 19.89
C LYS A 199 4.99 -12.07 21.40
N GLY A 200 3.91 -11.98 22.18
CA GLY A 200 3.94 -12.12 23.63
C GLY A 200 4.42 -10.89 24.41
N THR A 201 4.70 -9.77 23.73
CA THR A 201 5.19 -8.54 24.37
C THR A 201 4.06 -7.63 24.87
N ALA A 202 4.37 -6.73 25.81
CA ALA A 202 3.44 -5.67 26.23
C ALA A 202 3.07 -4.75 25.04
N ALA A 203 4.01 -4.48 24.14
CA ALA A 203 3.78 -3.70 22.94
C ALA A 203 2.70 -4.33 22.03
N GLU A 204 2.72 -5.65 21.87
CA GLU A 204 1.66 -6.39 21.17
C GLU A 204 0.30 -6.17 21.84
N GLN A 205 0.23 -6.29 23.17
CA GLN A 205 -1.02 -6.12 23.92
C GLN A 205 -1.59 -4.71 23.78
N HIS A 206 -0.74 -3.67 23.90
CA HIS A 206 -1.15 -2.28 23.76
C HIS A 206 -1.66 -1.98 22.34
N SER A 207 -0.95 -2.44 21.33
CA SER A 207 -1.33 -2.18 19.93
C SER A 207 -2.60 -2.92 19.51
N ARG A 208 -2.92 -4.08 20.08
CA ARG A 208 -4.19 -4.82 19.83
C ARG A 208 -5.44 -3.97 20.06
N ALA A 209 -5.39 -3.00 20.97
CA ALA A 209 -6.51 -2.07 21.22
C ALA A 209 -6.85 -1.19 20.00
N LEU A 210 -5.99 -1.14 18.99
CA LEU A 210 -6.22 -0.40 17.72
C LEU A 210 -6.86 -1.26 16.64
N ASP A 211 -7.05 -2.56 16.89
CA ASP A 211 -7.52 -3.50 15.90
C ASP A 211 -8.97 -3.27 15.47
N HIS A 212 -9.21 -3.27 14.17
CA HIS A 212 -10.54 -3.15 13.59
C HIS A 212 -10.94 -4.49 12.96
N ALA A 213 -11.73 -5.28 13.69
CA ALA A 213 -12.08 -6.65 13.33
C ALA A 213 -12.69 -6.82 11.91
N PRO A 214 -13.61 -5.95 11.44
CA PRO A 214 -14.11 -6.06 10.06
C PRO A 214 -13.00 -5.94 9.01
N THR A 215 -12.14 -4.90 9.13
CA THR A 215 -11.00 -4.72 8.20
C THR A 215 -10.02 -5.88 8.30
N ARG A 216 -9.75 -6.39 9.51
CA ARG A 216 -8.89 -7.57 9.67
C ARG A 216 -9.45 -8.76 8.89
N THR A 217 -10.74 -9.02 9.00
CA THR A 217 -11.39 -10.13 8.26
C THR A 217 -11.19 -9.97 6.75
N GLU A 218 -11.54 -8.81 6.20
CA GLU A 218 -11.39 -8.52 4.77
C GLU A 218 -9.95 -8.71 4.29
N THR A 219 -9.02 -8.07 4.97
CA THR A 219 -7.60 -8.07 4.57
C THR A 219 -6.92 -9.42 4.76
N MET A 220 -7.35 -10.21 5.75
CA MET A 220 -6.83 -11.58 5.92
C MET A 220 -7.35 -12.53 4.84
N ILE A 221 -8.58 -12.36 4.36
CA ILE A 221 -9.10 -13.08 3.19
C ILE A 221 -8.23 -12.75 1.96
N GLU A 222 -8.04 -11.44 1.67
CA GLU A 222 -7.22 -11.00 0.56
C GLU A 222 -5.78 -11.56 0.64
N ARG A 223 -5.18 -11.53 1.84
CA ARG A 223 -3.85 -12.06 2.09
C ARG A 223 -3.78 -13.57 1.90
N ARG A 224 -4.78 -14.31 2.37
CA ARG A 224 -4.83 -15.76 2.20
C ARG A 224 -4.89 -16.19 0.74
N ILE A 225 -5.61 -15.44 -0.08
CA ILE A 225 -5.66 -15.66 -1.53
C ILE A 225 -4.28 -15.46 -2.15
N LEU A 226 -3.58 -14.35 -1.81
CA LEU A 226 -2.21 -14.13 -2.27
C LEU A 226 -1.27 -15.29 -1.90
N GLU A 227 -1.37 -15.81 -0.68
CA GLU A 227 -0.57 -16.95 -0.21
C GLU A 227 -0.86 -18.22 -1.01
N THR A 228 -2.14 -18.52 -1.24
CA THR A 228 -2.58 -19.73 -1.92
C THR A 228 -2.15 -19.77 -3.40
N VAL A 229 -2.22 -18.61 -4.06
CA VAL A 229 -1.85 -18.50 -5.49
C VAL A 229 -0.32 -18.36 -5.67
N GLY A 230 0.43 -18.29 -4.57
CA GLY A 230 1.88 -18.06 -4.64
C GLY A 230 2.23 -16.64 -5.07
N GLY A 231 1.27 -15.72 -4.95
CA GLY A 231 1.42 -14.32 -5.32
C GLY A 231 2.25 -13.56 -4.31
N GLY A 232 3.25 -12.83 -4.81
CA GLY A 232 3.96 -11.78 -4.08
C GLY A 232 3.82 -10.46 -4.82
N CYS A 233 4.55 -9.43 -4.40
CA CYS A 233 4.54 -8.11 -5.06
C CYS A 233 4.95 -8.14 -6.54
N VAL A 234 5.46 -9.26 -7.04
CA VAL A 234 5.96 -9.47 -8.40
C VAL A 234 4.88 -10.07 -9.32
N VAL A 235 3.84 -10.70 -8.76
CA VAL A 235 2.75 -11.27 -9.57
C VAL A 235 1.67 -10.19 -9.74
N PRO A 236 1.16 -9.95 -10.97
CA PRO A 236 0.13 -8.92 -11.22
C PRO A 236 -1.25 -9.39 -10.73
N MET A 237 -1.36 -9.62 -9.43
CA MET A 237 -2.61 -10.00 -8.77
C MET A 237 -3.36 -8.79 -8.23
N ALA A 238 -4.65 -8.84 -8.40
CA ALA A 238 -5.60 -7.90 -7.84
C ALA A 238 -6.63 -8.68 -7.01
N VAL A 239 -6.84 -8.27 -5.76
CA VAL A 239 -7.82 -8.91 -4.87
C VAL A 239 -8.45 -7.85 -4.00
N HIS A 240 -9.77 -7.86 -3.90
CA HIS A 240 -10.52 -6.99 -3.02
C HIS A 240 -11.65 -7.76 -2.36
N ALA A 241 -11.70 -7.78 -1.04
CA ALA A 241 -12.75 -8.38 -0.25
C ALA A 241 -13.53 -7.31 0.52
N CYS A 242 -14.85 -7.44 0.55
CA CYS A 242 -15.76 -6.65 1.37
C CYS A 242 -16.58 -7.60 2.24
N ALA A 243 -16.59 -7.36 3.54
CA ALA A 243 -17.44 -8.09 4.49
C ALA A 243 -18.70 -7.27 4.80
N SER A 244 -19.88 -7.86 4.63
CA SER A 244 -21.16 -7.23 4.96
C SER A 244 -22.14 -8.28 5.46
N GLY A 245 -22.82 -8.00 6.59
CA GLY A 245 -23.94 -8.81 7.08
C GLY A 245 -23.65 -10.30 7.33
N GLY A 246 -22.43 -10.65 7.77
CA GLY A 246 -22.03 -12.03 8.01
C GLY A 246 -21.60 -12.81 6.76
N SER A 247 -21.56 -12.17 5.60
CA SER A 247 -21.01 -12.71 4.35
C SER A 247 -19.82 -11.88 3.89
N ALA A 248 -18.91 -12.52 3.15
CA ALA A 248 -17.81 -11.82 2.48
C ALA A 248 -17.97 -11.95 0.95
N ARG A 249 -17.92 -10.82 0.25
CA ARG A 249 -17.82 -10.77 -1.21
C ARG A 249 -16.38 -10.49 -1.58
N GLU A 250 -15.88 -11.24 -2.54
CA GLU A 250 -14.52 -11.11 -3.03
C GLU A 250 -14.53 -10.89 -4.54
N ILE A 251 -13.62 -10.04 -5.02
CA ILE A 251 -13.29 -9.88 -6.43
C ILE A 251 -11.79 -10.10 -6.58
N GLY A 252 -11.40 -11.15 -7.30
CA GLY A 252 -10.01 -11.47 -7.61
C GLY A 252 -9.75 -11.46 -9.11
N ARG A 253 -8.58 -10.97 -9.52
CA ARG A 253 -8.08 -11.06 -10.90
C ARG A 253 -6.59 -11.35 -10.89
N ALA A 254 -6.20 -12.42 -11.59
CA ALA A 254 -4.83 -12.65 -11.98
C ALA A 254 -4.65 -12.17 -13.43
N HIS A 255 -3.59 -11.43 -13.70
CA HIS A 255 -3.24 -10.98 -15.04
C HIS A 255 -1.96 -11.72 -15.44
N VAL A 256 -2.07 -12.63 -16.38
CA VAL A 256 -0.97 -13.37 -16.98
C VAL A 256 -0.42 -12.59 -18.17
#